data_6a345231dc380808b85fc8c68e3614cd
#
_entry.id   6a345231dc380808b85fc8c68e3614cd
#
_cell.length_a   1.000
_cell.length_b   1.000
_cell.length_c   1.000
_cell.angle_alpha   90.00
_cell.angle_beta   90.00
_cell.angle_gamma   90.00
#
_symmetry.space_group_name_H-M   'P 1'
#
loop_
_entity.id
_entity.type
_entity.pdbx_description
1 polymer ?
#
loop_
_entity_poly.entity_id
_entity_poly.type
_entity_poly.pdbx_seq_one_letter_code
_entity_poly.pdbx_strand_id
1 'polypeptide(L)'
;MELVGRKWALHVIEALLDGPRRFTEIERALAAVNPRLVTTRLRELEAAGLLTRTAYAEVPPRVEYALTARGRELRPAIAALRRFGARPSGRRSR
;
A
#
# COMPACT_ATOMS: atom_id res chain seq x y z
N MET A 1 0.91 -13.46 9.49
CA MET A 1 0.51 -12.16 9.98
C MET A 1 -0.81 -11.75 9.38
N GLU A 2 -1.75 -11.53 10.27
CA GLU A 2 -3.09 -11.27 9.83
C GLU A 2 -3.28 -10.06 8.94
N LEU A 3 -2.65 -8.97 9.31
CA LEU A 3 -2.81 -7.75 8.57
C LEU A 3 -2.30 -7.87 7.15
N VAL A 4 -1.14 -8.50 6.99
CA VAL A 4 -0.55 -8.66 5.67
C VAL A 4 -1.38 -9.61 4.82
N GLY A 5 -2.10 -10.52 5.46
CA GLY A 5 -2.95 -11.44 4.76
C GLY A 5 -4.30 -10.86 4.34
N ARG A 6 -4.61 -9.64 4.77
CA ARG A 6 -5.86 -9.04 4.36
C ARG A 6 -5.82 -8.66 2.90
N LYS A 7 -7.00 -8.77 2.30
CA LYS A 7 -7.13 -8.44 0.89
C LYS A 7 -6.63 -7.04 0.61
N TRP A 8 -5.82 -6.91 -0.38
CA TRP A 8 -5.26 -5.64 -0.89
C TRP A 8 -4.20 -4.98 -0.02
N ALA A 9 -3.86 -5.56 1.15
CA ALA A 9 -2.83 -4.95 1.99
C ALA A 9 -1.48 -4.92 1.29
N LEU A 10 -1.07 -6.03 0.69
CA LEU A 10 0.20 -6.09 -0.02
C LEU A 10 0.21 -5.19 -1.24
N HIS A 11 -0.95 -4.98 -1.86
CA HIS A 11 -1.05 -4.08 -3.01
C HIS A 11 -0.75 -2.65 -2.59
N VAL A 12 -1.25 -2.25 -1.43
CA VAL A 12 -1.00 -0.90 -0.93
C VAL A 12 0.49 -0.73 -0.64
N ILE A 13 1.10 -1.73 0.01
CA ILE A 13 2.52 -1.66 0.31
C ILE A 13 3.34 -1.59 -0.97
N GLU A 14 2.96 -2.39 -1.96
CA GLU A 14 3.67 -2.39 -3.24
C GLU A 14 3.62 -1.00 -3.88
N ALA A 15 2.50 -0.32 -3.79
CA ALA A 15 2.35 0.99 -4.38
C ALA A 15 3.28 2.02 -3.73
N LEU A 16 3.75 1.75 -2.51
CA LEU A 16 4.58 2.68 -1.78
C LEU A 16 6.07 2.29 -1.76
N LEU A 17 6.43 1.20 -2.43
CA LEU A 17 7.81 0.74 -2.38
C LEU A 17 8.80 1.71 -3.01
N ASP A 18 8.37 2.47 -4.00
CA ASP A 18 9.26 3.39 -4.71
C ASP A 18 9.32 4.76 -4.08
N GLY A 19 8.57 4.99 -3.03
CA GLY A 19 8.59 6.28 -2.35
C GLY A 19 7.21 6.72 -1.91
N PRO A 20 7.15 7.88 -1.28
CA PRO A 20 5.87 8.40 -0.78
C PRO A 20 4.86 8.64 -1.92
N ARG A 21 3.59 8.49 -1.59
CA ARG A 21 2.52 8.71 -2.54
C ARG A 21 1.36 9.43 -1.88
N ARG A 22 0.64 10.22 -2.66
CA ARG A 22 -0.59 10.82 -2.19
C ARG A 22 -1.70 9.80 -2.30
N PHE A 23 -2.76 10.02 -1.55
CA PHE A 23 -3.91 9.11 -1.59
C PHE A 23 -4.39 8.89 -3.03
N THR A 24 -4.51 9.97 -3.80
CA THR A 24 -5.02 9.85 -5.16
C THR A 24 -4.11 9.00 -6.03
N GLU A 25 -2.81 9.03 -5.78
CA GLU A 25 -1.88 8.21 -6.53
C GLU A 25 -2.02 6.73 -6.17
N ILE A 26 -2.22 6.46 -4.87
CA ILE A 26 -2.45 5.09 -4.41
C ILE A 26 -3.77 4.58 -4.98
N GLU A 27 -4.78 5.42 -4.92
CA GLU A 27 -6.09 5.07 -5.44
C GLU A 27 -6.02 4.73 -6.92
N ARG A 28 -5.25 5.51 -7.67
CA ARG A 28 -5.09 5.27 -9.10
C ARG A 28 -4.35 3.96 -9.36
N ALA A 29 -3.34 3.68 -8.55
CA ALA A 29 -2.59 2.42 -8.70
C ALA A 29 -3.46 1.22 -8.39
N LEU A 30 -4.50 1.41 -7.56
CA LEU A 30 -5.42 0.34 -7.18
C LEU A 30 -6.80 0.61 -7.78
N ALA A 31 -6.82 0.99 -9.04
CA ALA A 31 -8.05 1.50 -9.67
C ALA A 31 -9.23 0.54 -9.59
N ALA A 32 -8.97 -0.75 -9.49
CA ALA A 32 -10.05 -1.73 -9.43
C ALA A 32 -10.63 -1.89 -8.02
N VAL A 33 -10.05 -1.18 -7.05
CA VAL A 33 -10.44 -1.35 -5.65
C VAL A 33 -11.29 -0.18 -5.19
N ASN A 34 -12.32 -0.49 -4.43
CA ASN A 34 -13.18 0.52 -3.85
C ASN A 34 -12.35 1.48 -2.98
N PRO A 35 -12.51 2.81 -3.17
CA PRO A 35 -11.72 3.79 -2.40
C PRO A 35 -11.88 3.64 -0.89
N ARG A 36 -13.06 3.23 -0.45
CA ARG A 36 -13.27 3.03 0.98
C ARG A 36 -12.40 1.90 1.51
N LEU A 37 -12.22 0.85 0.73
CA LEU A 37 -11.35 -0.25 1.13
C LEU A 37 -9.89 0.21 1.17
N VAL A 38 -9.47 1.04 0.21
CA VAL A 38 -8.12 1.57 0.19
C VAL A 38 -7.88 2.36 1.48
N THR A 39 -8.83 3.23 1.85
CA THR A 39 -8.71 4.02 3.08
C THR A 39 -8.60 3.11 4.29
N THR A 40 -9.41 2.08 4.35
CA THR A 40 -9.40 1.15 5.48
C THR A 40 -8.04 0.46 5.60
N ARG A 41 -7.50 -0.01 4.49
CA ARG A 41 -6.20 -0.70 4.52
C ARG A 41 -5.08 0.25 4.92
N LEU A 42 -5.14 1.50 4.44
CA LEU A 42 -4.12 2.48 4.83
C LEU A 42 -4.14 2.71 6.33
N ARG A 43 -5.33 2.83 6.92
CA ARG A 43 -5.43 3.04 8.37
C ARG A 43 -4.91 1.84 9.14
N GLU A 44 -5.21 0.64 8.67
CA GLU A 44 -4.75 -0.57 9.34
C GLU A 44 -3.24 -0.70 9.27
N LEU A 45 -2.67 -0.39 8.11
CA LEU A 45 -1.22 -0.49 7.95
C LEU A 45 -0.51 0.58 8.78
N GLU A 46 -1.09 1.76 8.87
CA GLU A 46 -0.53 2.80 9.72
C GLU A 46 -0.56 2.38 11.18
N ALA A 47 -1.67 1.83 11.62
CA ALA A 47 -1.81 1.38 13.00
C ALA A 47 -0.82 0.25 13.32
N ALA A 48 -0.48 -0.55 12.33
CA ALA A 48 0.47 -1.64 12.50
C ALA A 48 1.93 -1.18 12.41
N GLY A 49 2.15 0.11 12.16
CA GLY A 49 3.51 0.64 12.09
C GLY A 49 4.22 0.38 10.79
N LEU A 50 3.49 0.02 9.75
CA LEU A 50 4.09 -0.29 8.45
C LEU A 50 4.16 0.92 7.53
N LEU A 51 3.36 1.94 7.79
CA LEU A 51 3.42 3.16 7.01
C LEU A 51 3.09 4.37 7.88
N THR A 52 3.42 5.56 7.37
CA THR A 52 3.10 6.81 8.03
C THR A 52 2.20 7.63 7.12
N ARG A 53 1.42 8.51 7.77
CA ARG A 53 0.58 9.44 7.07
C ARG A 53 1.02 10.83 7.49
N THR A 54 1.37 11.67 6.54
CA THR A 54 1.81 13.03 6.82
C THR A 54 0.89 14.02 6.12
N ALA A 55 0.33 14.93 6.92
CA ALA A 55 -0.52 15.97 6.38
C ALA A 55 0.28 17.26 6.26
N TYR A 56 0.19 17.90 5.10
CA TYR A 56 0.89 19.15 4.86
C TYR A 56 -0.09 20.30 4.82
N ALA A 57 0.24 21.38 5.53
CA ALA A 57 -0.62 22.57 5.58
C ALA A 57 -0.39 23.40 4.34
N GLU A 58 -1.04 23.00 3.27
CA GLU A 58 -0.92 23.66 1.98
C GLU A 58 -2.32 24.00 1.46
N VAL A 59 -2.36 24.73 0.38
CA VAL A 59 -3.62 25.04 -0.30
C VAL A 59 -3.48 24.60 -1.75
N PRO A 60 -4.16 23.54 -2.17
CA PRO A 60 -5.05 22.70 -1.34
C PRO A 60 -4.26 21.80 -0.40
N PRO A 61 -4.89 21.29 0.66
CA PRO A 61 -4.21 20.41 1.60
C PRO A 61 -3.68 19.15 0.91
N ARG A 62 -2.58 18.65 1.43
CA ARG A 62 -1.96 17.46 0.86
C ARG A 62 -1.68 16.44 1.95
N VAL A 63 -1.97 15.19 1.67
CA VAL A 63 -1.66 14.08 2.56
C VAL A 63 -0.83 13.08 1.79
N GLU A 64 0.30 12.66 2.38
CA GLU A 64 1.16 11.67 1.77
C GLU A 64 1.31 10.47 2.68
N TYR A 65 1.46 9.31 2.07
CA TYR A 65 1.71 8.06 2.77
C TYR A 65 3.09 7.54 2.36
N ALA A 66 3.80 6.97 3.31
CA ALA A 66 5.14 6.44 3.05
C ALA A 66 5.35 5.21 3.92
N LEU A 67 6.14 4.25 3.42
CA LEU A 67 6.47 3.08 4.21
C LEU A 67 7.47 3.47 5.29
N THR A 68 7.30 2.86 6.46
CA THR A 68 8.31 2.93 7.51
C THR A 68 9.43 1.95 7.16
N ALA A 69 10.51 1.96 7.95
CA ALA A 69 11.56 0.96 7.77
C ALA A 69 11.00 -0.44 7.88
N ARG A 70 10.07 -0.63 8.84
CA ARG A 70 9.44 -1.94 9.02
C ARG A 70 8.60 -2.32 7.80
N GLY A 71 7.90 -1.36 7.23
CA GLY A 71 7.11 -1.63 6.02
C GLY A 71 8.00 -2.02 4.85
N ARG A 72 9.15 -1.37 4.73
CA ARG A 72 10.07 -1.68 3.63
C ARG A 72 10.69 -3.07 3.76
N GLU A 73 10.67 -3.64 4.96
CA GLU A 73 11.16 -5.01 5.14
C GLU A 73 10.33 -6.03 4.39
N LEU A 74 9.16 -5.64 3.91
CA LEU A 74 8.33 -6.55 3.13
C LEU A 74 8.72 -6.59 1.65
N ARG A 75 9.65 -5.72 1.23
CA ARG A 75 10.07 -5.72 -0.18
C ARG A 75 10.52 -7.10 -0.68
N PRO A 76 11.36 -7.83 0.06
CA PRO A 76 11.77 -9.15 -0.42
C PRO A 76 10.60 -10.12 -0.56
N ALA A 77 9.63 -10.05 0.34
CA ALA A 77 8.47 -10.93 0.27
C ALA A 77 7.64 -10.64 -0.97
N ILE A 78 7.46 -9.36 -1.28
CA ILE A 78 6.70 -8.97 -2.46
C ILE A 78 7.42 -9.41 -3.72
N ALA A 79 8.74 -9.25 -3.75
CA ALA A 79 9.53 -9.68 -4.89
C ALA A 79 9.42 -11.19 -5.09
N ALA A 80 9.42 -11.95 -3.99
CA ALA A 80 9.29 -13.40 -4.06
C ALA A 80 7.92 -13.79 -4.62
N LEU A 81 6.88 -13.09 -4.20
CA LEU A 81 5.54 -13.38 -4.70
C LEU A 81 5.46 -13.13 -6.20
N ARG A 82 6.11 -12.07 -6.67
CA ARG A 82 6.12 -11.79 -8.11
C ARG A 82 6.80 -12.88 -8.89
N ARG A 83 7.89 -13.42 -8.34
CA ARG A 83 8.63 -14.49 -9.02
C ARG A 83 7.79 -15.74 -9.18
N PHE A 84 6.88 -15.98 -8.24
CA PHE A 84 6.01 -17.13 -8.35
C PHE A 84 4.84 -16.85 -9.28
N GLY A 85 4.71 -15.63 -9.76
CA GLY A 85 3.56 -15.27 -10.53
C GLY A 85 2.34 -14.95 -9.69
N ALA A 86 2.47 -15.03 -8.36
CA ALA A 86 1.38 -14.70 -7.46
C ALA A 86 1.44 -13.22 -7.19
N ARG A 87 1.03 -12.44 -8.17
CA ARG A 87 1.16 -11.01 -8.07
C ARG A 87 0.24 -10.41 -7.05
N PRO A 88 0.73 -9.42 -6.32
CA PRO A 88 -0.15 -8.73 -5.38
C PRO A 88 -1.38 -8.13 -6.05
N SER A 89 -1.30 -7.89 -7.36
CA SER A 89 -2.44 -7.36 -8.08
C SER A 89 -3.54 -8.40 -8.26
N GLY A 90 -3.29 -9.62 -7.86
CA GLY A 90 -4.32 -10.64 -7.93
C GLY A 90 -4.61 -11.19 -9.31
N ARG A 91 -3.80 -10.76 -10.33
CA ARG A 91 -4.03 -11.21 -11.60
C ARG A 91 -3.66 -12.57 -11.68
N ARG A 92 -4.38 -13.29 -12.14
CA ARG A 92 -4.08 -14.57 -12.29
C ARG A 92 -3.88 -14.88 -13.54
N SER A 93 -3.20 -15.34 -13.86
CA SER A 93 -2.99 -15.50 -15.19
C SER A 93 -3.49 -16.71 -15.67
N ARG A 94 -3.69 -16.99 -15.94
CA ARG A 94 -3.91 -17.99 -16.37
C ARG A 94 -4.21 -18.35 -16.61
#